data_4ac39ee5592ff5022648695f06d4ab3b
#
_entry.id   4ac39ee5592ff5022648695f06d4ab3b
#
_cell.length_a   1.000
_cell.length_b   1.000
_cell.length_c   1.000
_cell.angle_alpha   90.00
_cell.angle_beta   90.00
_cell.angle_gamma   90.00
#
_symmetry.space_group_name_H-M   'P 1'
#
loop_
_entity.id
_entity.type
_entity.pdbx_description
1 polymer ?
#
loop_
_entity_poly.entity_id
_entity_poly.type
_entity_poly.pdbx_seq_one_letter_code
_entity_poly.pdbx_strand_id
1 'polypeptide(L)'
;MSARRVIVMTAPKGGAGKTHLAKLAYDLLPQHGRLVAAWDLDAATGTFAVYDDGIKTFDLNDKQSGPSWLDDCYRTDIDDVLIDVPGGRIDDLLHTFGDDNVADLVRAVVDAGRELIIVNPIGVMIAETVTAQVTLNAFAGTAARVVIVKNGRFGDPSDFIIYDGIEVDGGQRYGATRELAERLAAETIFLPGLAPRLLAQIDAEQLRLIDAAGDVGIARLGRLGAARVKMYLAATVEACRASSLDLSGAIPHQKAAS
;
A
#
# COMPACT_ATOMS: atom_id res chain seq x y z
N MET A 1 13.51 16.51 9.46
CA MET A 1 12.06 16.19 9.36
C MET A 1 11.92 15.08 8.34
N SER A 2 11.16 14.03 8.61
CA SER A 2 10.85 13.02 7.59
C SER A 2 10.01 13.65 6.48
N ALA A 3 10.16 13.16 5.23
CA ALA A 3 9.36 13.63 4.11
C ALA A 3 7.87 13.43 4.38
N ARG A 4 7.04 14.38 3.98
CA ARG A 4 5.59 14.24 3.96
C ARG A 4 5.19 13.45 2.72
N ARG A 5 4.22 12.56 2.82
CA ARG A 5 3.91 11.62 1.75
C ARG A 5 2.41 11.59 1.43
N VAL A 6 2.10 11.24 0.19
CA VAL A 6 0.79 10.70 -0.22
C VAL A 6 1.03 9.25 -0.62
N ILE A 7 0.39 8.32 0.06
CA ILE A 7 0.55 6.88 -0.12
C ILE A 7 -0.74 6.34 -0.71
N VAL A 8 -0.70 5.91 -1.97
CA VAL A 8 -1.86 5.39 -2.71
C VAL A 8 -1.75 3.88 -2.82
N MET A 9 -2.67 3.17 -2.15
CA MET A 9 -2.81 1.73 -2.27
C MET A 9 -3.66 1.41 -3.48
N THR A 10 -3.07 0.82 -4.51
CA THR A 10 -3.76 0.50 -5.76
C THR A 10 -3.39 -0.88 -6.28
N ALA A 11 -4.30 -1.53 -6.96
CA ALA A 11 -4.01 -2.70 -7.77
C ALA A 11 -5.07 -2.80 -8.86
N PRO A 12 -4.71 -3.22 -10.08
CA PRO A 12 -5.64 -3.34 -11.20
C PRO A 12 -6.75 -4.38 -10.97
N LYS A 13 -6.63 -5.21 -9.94
CA LYS A 13 -7.63 -6.24 -9.60
C LYS A 13 -7.96 -6.24 -8.12
N GLY A 14 -9.21 -6.59 -7.78
CA GLY A 14 -9.65 -6.82 -6.40
C GLY A 14 -8.95 -8.05 -5.78
N GLY A 15 -8.86 -8.06 -4.45
CA GLY A 15 -8.36 -9.23 -3.70
C GLY A 15 -6.84 -9.25 -3.44
N ALA A 16 -6.04 -8.41 -4.09
CA ALA A 16 -4.58 -8.37 -3.93
C ALA A 16 -4.09 -7.93 -2.52
N GLY A 17 -4.98 -7.42 -1.67
CA GLY A 17 -4.65 -7.04 -0.29
C GLY A 17 -4.40 -5.56 -0.05
N LYS A 18 -4.83 -4.67 -0.94
CA LYS A 18 -4.70 -3.20 -0.81
C LYS A 18 -5.23 -2.67 0.54
N THR A 19 -6.49 -2.94 0.83
CA THR A 19 -7.14 -2.52 2.08
C THR A 19 -6.43 -3.06 3.31
N HIS A 20 -5.88 -4.28 3.25
CA HIS A 20 -5.07 -4.81 4.35
C HIS A 20 -3.78 -4.03 4.56
N LEU A 21 -3.10 -3.63 3.46
CA LEU A 21 -1.93 -2.76 3.53
C LEU A 21 -2.28 -1.35 4.02
N ALA A 22 -3.43 -0.81 3.62
CA ALA A 22 -3.92 0.46 4.13
C ALA A 22 -4.15 0.40 5.65
N LYS A 23 -4.80 -0.66 6.16
CA LYS A 23 -4.98 -0.92 7.61
C LYS A 23 -3.64 -0.99 8.35
N LEU A 24 -2.65 -1.71 7.78
CA LEU A 24 -1.29 -1.80 8.35
C LEU A 24 -0.61 -0.43 8.44
N ALA A 25 -0.64 0.35 7.36
CA ALA A 25 -0.05 1.68 7.34
C ALA A 25 -0.75 2.63 8.33
N TYR A 26 -2.09 2.58 8.37
CA TYR A 26 -2.91 3.38 9.27
C TYR A 26 -2.61 3.09 10.76
N ASP A 27 -2.36 1.83 11.10
CA ASP A 27 -2.04 1.43 12.48
C ASP A 27 -0.58 1.69 12.84
N LEU A 28 0.36 1.46 11.92
CA LEU A 28 1.79 1.49 12.24
C LEU A 28 2.40 2.89 12.20
N LEU A 29 2.01 3.74 11.25
CA LEU A 29 2.59 5.08 11.12
C LEU A 29 2.41 5.93 12.38
N PRO A 30 1.23 5.98 13.05
CA PRO A 30 1.06 6.72 14.28
C PRO A 30 1.89 6.18 15.45
N GLN A 31 2.19 4.87 15.49
CA GLN A 31 3.06 4.27 16.52
C GLN A 31 4.49 4.84 16.47
N HIS A 32 4.86 5.41 15.32
CA HIS A 32 6.16 6.04 15.08
C HIS A 32 6.08 7.57 15.02
N GLY A 33 4.99 8.14 15.58
CA GLY A 33 4.82 9.59 15.75
C GLY A 33 4.45 10.34 14.48
N ARG A 34 3.93 9.66 13.45
CA ARG A 34 3.43 10.31 12.22
C ARG A 34 1.94 10.59 12.32
N LEU A 35 1.53 11.78 11.90
CA LEU A 35 0.12 12.15 11.81
C LEU A 35 -0.43 11.74 10.44
N VAL A 36 -1.48 10.93 10.44
CA VAL A 36 -2.05 10.29 9.23
C VAL A 36 -3.47 10.79 9.00
N ALA A 37 -3.75 11.27 7.78
CA ALA A 37 -5.10 11.38 7.26
C ALA A 37 -5.36 10.21 6.33
N ALA A 38 -6.47 9.48 6.53
CA ALA A 38 -6.78 8.29 5.76
C ALA A 38 -8.11 8.42 5.01
N TRP A 39 -8.14 7.89 3.78
CA TRP A 39 -9.25 7.97 2.85
C TRP A 39 -9.54 6.63 2.20
N ASP A 40 -10.80 6.22 2.25
CA ASP A 40 -11.34 5.08 1.51
C ASP A 40 -12.08 5.62 0.28
N LEU A 41 -11.60 5.26 -0.91
CA LEU A 41 -12.25 5.66 -2.16
C LEU A 41 -13.23 4.61 -2.70
N ASP A 42 -13.51 3.56 -1.91
CA ASP A 42 -14.53 2.54 -2.21
C ASP A 42 -15.85 2.86 -1.51
N ALA A 43 -16.58 3.85 -2.02
CA ALA A 43 -17.87 4.24 -1.48
C ALA A 43 -18.92 3.10 -1.50
N ALA A 44 -18.72 2.06 -2.32
CA ALA A 44 -19.67 0.95 -2.45
C ALA A 44 -19.52 -0.10 -1.35
N THR A 45 -18.29 -0.45 -0.98
CA THR A 45 -18.01 -1.49 0.05
C THR A 45 -17.44 -0.92 1.34
N GLY A 46 -16.73 0.21 1.29
CA GLY A 46 -16.23 0.96 2.45
C GLY A 46 -15.43 0.12 3.46
N THR A 47 -14.73 -0.91 2.99
CA THR A 47 -14.08 -1.88 3.88
C THR A 47 -12.92 -1.30 4.69
N PHE A 48 -12.35 -0.18 4.23
CA PHE A 48 -11.35 0.56 4.99
C PHE A 48 -12.02 1.55 5.94
N ALA A 49 -13.09 2.23 5.50
CA ALA A 49 -13.80 3.22 6.31
C ALA A 49 -14.45 2.62 7.58
N VAL A 50 -14.91 1.35 7.51
CA VAL A 50 -15.48 0.67 8.70
C VAL A 50 -14.41 0.20 9.71
N TYR A 51 -13.12 0.32 9.38
CA TYR A 51 -12.02 -0.07 10.25
C TYR A 51 -11.79 0.90 11.42
N ASP A 52 -12.03 2.18 11.19
CA ASP A 52 -11.87 3.24 12.18
C ASP A 52 -12.67 4.48 11.76
N ASP A 53 -13.37 5.13 12.69
CA ASP A 53 -14.20 6.32 12.45
C ASP A 53 -13.40 7.54 11.96
N GLY A 54 -12.08 7.54 12.16
CA GLY A 54 -11.17 8.58 11.64
C GLY A 54 -10.88 8.47 10.13
N ILE A 55 -11.29 7.38 9.47
CA ILE A 55 -11.08 7.17 8.04
C ILE A 55 -12.21 7.84 7.26
N LYS A 56 -11.85 8.78 6.40
CA LYS A 56 -12.78 9.53 5.57
C LYS A 56 -13.12 8.76 4.28
N THR A 57 -14.23 9.11 3.63
CA THR A 57 -14.63 8.52 2.34
C THR A 57 -14.68 9.56 1.25
N PHE A 58 -14.39 9.14 0.01
CA PHE A 58 -14.61 9.93 -1.20
C PHE A 58 -15.15 9.04 -2.31
N ASP A 59 -16.24 9.48 -2.96
CA ASP A 59 -16.82 8.71 -4.07
C ASP A 59 -16.17 9.12 -5.41
N LEU A 60 -15.43 8.21 -6.02
CA LEU A 60 -14.82 8.40 -7.34
C LEU A 60 -15.84 8.62 -8.47
N ASN A 61 -17.13 8.35 -8.24
CA ASN A 61 -18.18 8.68 -9.22
C ASN A 61 -18.65 10.14 -9.14
N ASP A 62 -18.33 10.85 -8.06
CA ASP A 62 -18.61 12.27 -7.93
C ASP A 62 -17.61 13.10 -8.77
N LYS A 63 -18.04 13.41 -10.01
CA LYS A 63 -17.23 14.21 -10.95
C LYS A 63 -17.39 15.72 -10.74
N GLN A 64 -18.26 16.17 -9.83
CA GLN A 64 -18.55 17.59 -9.61
C GLN A 64 -17.68 18.19 -8.51
N SER A 65 -17.35 17.39 -7.51
CA SER A 65 -16.48 17.79 -6.41
C SER A 65 -15.06 17.37 -6.75
N GLY A 66 -14.10 18.28 -6.65
CA GLY A 66 -12.69 17.92 -6.70
C GLY A 66 -12.33 16.93 -5.58
N PRO A 67 -11.19 16.23 -5.68
CA PRO A 67 -10.84 15.21 -4.71
C PRO A 67 -10.54 15.83 -3.33
N SER A 68 -11.49 15.76 -2.41
CA SER A 68 -11.43 16.38 -1.07
C SER A 68 -10.23 15.89 -0.22
N TRP A 69 -9.66 14.72 -0.52
CA TRP A 69 -8.42 14.26 0.13
C TRP A 69 -7.20 15.14 -0.24
N LEU A 70 -7.28 15.90 -1.33
CA LEU A 70 -6.22 16.82 -1.74
C LEU A 70 -6.06 17.97 -0.75
N ASP A 71 -7.14 18.39 -0.08
CA ASP A 71 -7.07 19.42 0.96
C ASP A 71 -6.14 19.00 2.12
N ASP A 72 -6.18 17.71 2.50
CA ASP A 72 -5.29 17.16 3.52
C ASP A 72 -3.82 17.14 3.05
N CYS A 73 -3.55 17.15 1.74
CA CYS A 73 -2.19 17.25 1.22
C CYS A 73 -1.54 18.61 1.50
N TYR A 74 -2.32 19.68 1.55
CA TYR A 74 -1.81 21.03 1.85
C TYR A 74 -1.66 21.32 3.35
N ARG A 75 -2.19 20.47 4.23
CA ARG A 75 -2.06 20.62 5.67
C ARG A 75 -0.64 20.32 6.14
N THR A 76 -0.08 21.20 6.94
CA THR A 76 1.30 21.07 7.47
C THR A 76 1.39 20.20 8.72
N ASP A 77 0.26 19.97 9.39
CA ASP A 77 0.13 19.12 10.58
C ASP A 77 -0.09 17.64 10.25
N ILE A 78 -0.24 17.27 8.97
CA ILE A 78 -0.36 15.89 8.51
C ILE A 78 0.95 15.46 7.85
N ASP A 79 1.51 14.35 8.30
CA ASP A 79 2.71 13.76 7.71
C ASP A 79 2.40 12.89 6.51
N ASP A 80 1.41 12.00 6.63
CA ASP A 80 1.02 11.07 5.58
C ASP A 80 -0.46 11.19 5.24
N VAL A 81 -0.77 11.26 3.94
CA VAL A 81 -2.13 11.09 3.40
C VAL A 81 -2.20 9.70 2.80
N LEU A 82 -3.01 8.83 3.39
CA LEU A 82 -3.17 7.43 2.99
C LEU A 82 -4.47 7.26 2.22
N ILE A 83 -4.39 6.67 1.03
CA ILE A 83 -5.53 6.52 0.11
C ILE A 83 -5.66 5.05 -0.29
N ASP A 84 -6.81 4.43 0.03
CA ASP A 84 -7.17 3.09 -0.46
C ASP A 84 -8.08 3.22 -1.68
N VAL A 85 -7.58 2.79 -2.85
CA VAL A 85 -8.29 2.87 -4.14
C VAL A 85 -8.98 1.55 -4.42
N PRO A 86 -10.27 1.53 -4.82
CA PRO A 86 -10.95 0.30 -5.20
C PRO A 86 -10.21 -0.47 -6.29
N GLY A 87 -10.34 -1.79 -6.28
CA GLY A 87 -9.67 -2.64 -7.28
C GLY A 87 -10.08 -2.28 -8.70
N GLY A 88 -9.08 -2.05 -9.57
CA GLY A 88 -9.30 -1.70 -10.98
C GLY A 88 -9.73 -0.27 -11.24
N ARG A 89 -9.78 0.60 -10.22
CA ARG A 89 -10.29 1.97 -10.36
C ARG A 89 -9.21 3.06 -10.25
N ILE A 90 -7.95 2.71 -10.52
CA ILE A 90 -6.89 3.72 -10.55
C ILE A 90 -7.15 4.78 -11.63
N ASP A 91 -7.67 4.37 -12.79
CA ASP A 91 -8.00 5.31 -13.86
C ASP A 91 -9.10 6.28 -13.45
N ASP A 92 -10.10 5.85 -12.65
CA ASP A 92 -11.13 6.75 -12.13
C ASP A 92 -10.54 7.78 -11.17
N LEU A 93 -9.59 7.39 -10.32
CA LEU A 93 -8.85 8.35 -9.49
C LEU A 93 -8.09 9.34 -10.37
N LEU A 94 -7.38 8.87 -11.38
CA LEU A 94 -6.63 9.73 -12.28
C LEU A 94 -7.55 10.70 -13.03
N HIS A 95 -8.70 10.25 -13.49
CA HIS A 95 -9.68 11.11 -14.18
C HIS A 95 -10.25 12.25 -13.33
N THR A 96 -10.11 12.21 -11.99
CA THR A 96 -10.48 13.33 -11.13
C THR A 96 -9.53 14.55 -11.31
N PHE A 97 -8.38 14.36 -11.96
CA PHE A 97 -7.37 15.40 -12.20
C PHE A 97 -7.36 16.00 -13.61
N GLY A 98 -8.29 15.59 -14.49
CA GLY A 98 -8.40 16.13 -15.84
C GLY A 98 -7.81 15.25 -16.94
N ASP A 99 -7.45 15.84 -18.07
CA ASP A 99 -7.05 15.09 -19.27
C ASP A 99 -5.63 14.51 -19.21
N ASP A 100 -4.71 15.17 -18.49
CA ASP A 100 -3.30 14.71 -18.31
C ASP A 100 -3.10 13.97 -16.95
N ASN A 101 -4.09 13.26 -16.58
CA ASN A 101 -4.37 12.48 -15.38
C ASN A 101 -3.18 12.23 -14.43
N VAL A 102 -2.16 11.47 -14.89
CA VAL A 102 -1.02 11.07 -14.04
C VAL A 102 -0.10 12.27 -13.74
N ALA A 103 0.22 13.07 -14.75
CA ALA A 103 1.09 14.24 -14.58
C ALA A 103 0.43 15.28 -13.65
N ASP A 104 -0.89 15.47 -13.75
CA ASP A 104 -1.62 16.41 -12.91
C ASP A 104 -1.73 15.93 -11.47
N LEU A 105 -1.98 14.63 -11.24
CA LEU A 105 -1.90 14.04 -9.90
C LEU A 105 -0.50 14.24 -9.28
N VAL A 106 0.54 13.87 -10.02
CA VAL A 106 1.93 14.00 -9.54
C VAL A 106 2.26 15.46 -9.22
N ARG A 107 1.87 16.39 -10.12
CA ARG A 107 2.09 17.83 -9.92
C ARG A 107 1.36 18.33 -8.67
N ALA A 108 0.08 18.00 -8.50
CA ALA A 108 -0.70 18.43 -7.34
C ALA A 108 -0.07 17.97 -6.01
N VAL A 109 0.44 16.73 -5.95
CA VAL A 109 1.11 16.20 -4.77
C VAL A 109 2.46 16.88 -4.52
N VAL A 110 3.27 17.08 -5.57
CA VAL A 110 4.58 17.74 -5.49
C VAL A 110 4.42 19.22 -5.08
N ASP A 111 3.44 19.93 -5.64
CA ASP A 111 3.14 21.33 -5.31
C ASP A 111 2.68 21.48 -3.85
N ALA A 112 2.04 20.46 -3.30
CA ALA A 112 1.73 20.37 -1.87
C ALA A 112 2.98 20.06 -0.99
N GLY A 113 4.17 19.92 -1.58
CA GLY A 113 5.42 19.62 -0.90
C GLY A 113 5.46 18.19 -0.34
N ARG A 114 4.88 17.22 -1.04
CA ARG A 114 4.82 15.81 -0.64
C ARG A 114 5.44 14.88 -1.68
N GLU A 115 5.91 13.73 -1.23
CA GLU A 115 6.29 12.63 -2.11
C GLU A 115 5.06 11.77 -2.42
N LEU A 116 4.86 11.38 -3.68
CA LEU A 116 3.83 10.44 -4.10
C LEU A 116 4.40 9.02 -4.13
N ILE A 117 3.79 8.13 -3.36
CA ILE A 117 4.16 6.72 -3.28
C ILE A 117 2.97 5.88 -3.73
N ILE A 118 3.15 5.15 -4.82
CA ILE A 118 2.16 4.23 -5.37
C ILE A 118 2.50 2.82 -4.91
N VAL A 119 1.64 2.22 -4.13
CA VAL A 119 1.83 0.87 -3.57
C VAL A 119 0.93 -0.11 -4.31
N ASN A 120 1.56 -1.07 -4.99
CA ASN A 120 0.84 -2.09 -5.75
C ASN A 120 1.12 -3.49 -5.17
N PRO A 121 0.21 -4.03 -4.35
CA PRO A 121 0.33 -5.41 -3.91
C PRO A 121 0.07 -6.39 -5.05
N ILE A 122 0.84 -7.49 -5.05
CA ILE A 122 0.69 -8.63 -5.96
C ILE A 122 0.60 -9.94 -5.17
N GLY A 123 -0.11 -10.90 -5.74
CA GLY A 123 -0.09 -12.30 -5.30
C GLY A 123 0.77 -13.16 -6.22
N VAL A 124 0.60 -14.48 -6.11
CA VAL A 124 1.38 -15.48 -6.86
C VAL A 124 0.81 -15.79 -8.25
N MET A 125 -0.40 -15.30 -8.56
CA MET A 125 -1.08 -15.62 -9.82
C MET A 125 -0.64 -14.70 -10.96
N ILE A 126 -0.66 -15.26 -12.20
CA ILE A 126 -0.30 -14.53 -13.43
C ILE A 126 -1.06 -13.20 -13.54
N ALA A 127 -2.39 -13.24 -13.37
CA ALA A 127 -3.23 -12.07 -13.56
C ALA A 127 -2.85 -10.91 -12.62
N GLU A 128 -2.50 -11.19 -11.35
CA GLU A 128 -2.12 -10.18 -10.37
C GLU A 128 -0.75 -9.58 -10.67
N THR A 129 0.19 -10.44 -11.09
CA THR A 129 1.56 -10.02 -11.43
C THR A 129 1.59 -9.20 -12.72
N VAL A 130 0.92 -9.68 -13.78
CA VAL A 130 0.94 -9.01 -15.10
C VAL A 130 0.20 -7.67 -15.04
N THR A 131 -0.90 -7.60 -14.30
CA THR A 131 -1.64 -6.33 -14.16
C THR A 131 -0.86 -5.25 -13.42
N ALA A 132 0.14 -5.59 -12.58
CA ALA A 132 1.04 -4.60 -11.98
C ALA A 132 1.83 -3.79 -13.02
N GLN A 133 2.04 -4.33 -14.23
CA GLN A 133 2.68 -3.60 -15.34
C GLN A 133 1.86 -2.36 -15.76
N VAL A 134 0.54 -2.39 -15.60
CA VAL A 134 -0.32 -1.22 -15.87
C VAL A 134 0.06 -0.07 -14.94
N THR A 135 0.16 -0.33 -13.64
CA THR A 135 0.61 0.68 -12.67
C THR A 135 2.03 1.15 -12.95
N LEU A 136 2.96 0.24 -13.22
CA LEU A 136 4.36 0.57 -13.52
C LEU A 136 4.46 1.50 -14.73
N ASN A 137 3.76 1.17 -15.82
CA ASN A 137 3.78 1.97 -17.05
C ASN A 137 3.09 3.33 -16.88
N ALA A 138 1.99 3.39 -16.13
CA ALA A 138 1.27 4.64 -15.88
C ALA A 138 2.12 5.69 -15.18
N PHE A 139 2.97 5.28 -14.23
CA PHE A 139 3.82 6.18 -13.46
C PHE A 139 5.27 6.25 -13.97
N ALA A 140 5.58 5.59 -15.10
CA ALA A 140 6.91 5.61 -15.70
C ALA A 140 7.35 7.04 -16.05
N GLY A 141 8.58 7.41 -15.65
CA GLY A 141 9.15 8.73 -15.96
C GLY A 141 8.57 9.89 -15.15
N THR A 142 7.70 9.63 -14.18
CA THR A 142 7.17 10.64 -13.26
C THR A 142 8.01 10.75 -11.98
N ALA A 143 7.71 11.74 -11.13
CA ALA A 143 8.33 11.87 -9.80
C ALA A 143 7.72 10.91 -8.75
N ALA A 144 6.68 10.14 -9.10
CA ALA A 144 6.10 9.16 -8.19
C ALA A 144 7.06 7.97 -7.98
N ARG A 145 7.09 7.47 -6.75
CA ARG A 145 7.78 6.22 -6.43
C ARG A 145 6.80 5.07 -6.44
N VAL A 146 7.13 4.00 -7.15
CA VAL A 146 6.28 2.81 -7.21
C VAL A 146 6.90 1.70 -6.37
N VAL A 147 6.10 1.12 -5.47
CA VAL A 147 6.49 0.01 -4.60
C VAL A 147 5.62 -1.20 -4.93
N ILE A 148 6.23 -2.23 -5.50
CA ILE A 148 5.58 -3.53 -5.69
C ILE A 148 5.69 -4.32 -4.39
N VAL A 149 4.58 -4.79 -3.88
CA VAL A 149 4.51 -5.53 -2.63
C VAL A 149 4.14 -6.98 -2.91
N LYS A 150 5.10 -7.89 -2.80
CA LYS A 150 4.82 -9.33 -2.79
C LYS A 150 4.12 -9.68 -1.48
N ASN A 151 2.82 -9.94 -1.55
CA ASN A 151 1.98 -10.12 -0.37
C ASN A 151 2.02 -11.58 0.11
N GLY A 152 2.73 -11.83 1.20
CA GLY A 152 2.93 -13.14 1.82
C GLY A 152 1.65 -13.82 2.33
N ARG A 153 0.48 -13.17 2.25
CA ARG A 153 -0.81 -13.83 2.43
C ARG A 153 -1.05 -14.91 1.37
N PHE A 154 -0.46 -14.76 0.18
CA PHE A 154 -0.68 -15.64 -0.98
C PHE A 154 0.41 -16.70 -1.16
N GLY A 155 1.53 -16.59 -0.47
CA GLY A 155 2.62 -17.55 -0.55
C GLY A 155 3.91 -17.04 0.10
N ASP A 156 4.89 -17.92 0.18
CA ASP A 156 6.23 -17.60 0.63
C ASP A 156 7.03 -16.83 -0.46
N PRO A 157 8.19 -16.23 -0.14
CA PRO A 157 8.99 -15.51 -1.13
C PRO A 157 9.29 -16.30 -2.41
N SER A 158 9.51 -17.62 -2.30
CA SER A 158 9.79 -18.52 -3.43
C SER A 158 8.58 -18.83 -4.31
N ASP A 159 7.35 -18.53 -3.87
CA ASP A 159 6.13 -18.84 -4.64
C ASP A 159 5.83 -17.77 -5.69
N PHE A 160 6.51 -16.61 -5.65
CA PHE A 160 6.31 -15.50 -6.59
C PHE A 160 7.04 -15.71 -7.92
N ILE A 161 7.06 -16.95 -8.43
CA ILE A 161 7.77 -17.35 -9.64
C ILE A 161 7.35 -16.58 -10.90
N ILE A 162 6.10 -16.14 -10.97
CA ILE A 162 5.61 -15.34 -12.10
C ILE A 162 6.24 -13.96 -12.10
N TYR A 163 6.48 -13.40 -10.92
CA TYR A 163 7.14 -12.11 -10.76
C TYR A 163 8.66 -12.24 -10.87
N ASP A 164 9.26 -13.13 -10.09
CA ASP A 164 10.72 -13.26 -9.97
C ASP A 164 11.36 -13.94 -11.19
N GLY A 165 10.58 -14.74 -11.95
CA GLY A 165 11.08 -15.62 -12.99
C GLY A 165 11.64 -16.93 -12.44
N ILE A 166 11.74 -17.93 -13.30
CA ILE A 166 12.38 -19.22 -13.03
C ILE A 166 13.33 -19.59 -14.16
N GLU A 167 14.45 -20.19 -13.84
CA GLU A 167 15.34 -20.83 -14.82
C GLU A 167 14.74 -22.16 -15.26
N VAL A 168 14.67 -22.37 -16.57
CA VAL A 168 14.27 -23.61 -17.21
C VAL A 168 15.24 -23.92 -18.35
N ASP A 169 15.24 -25.17 -18.82
CA ASP A 169 16.02 -25.55 -20.00
C ASP A 169 15.67 -24.64 -21.18
N GLY A 170 16.65 -23.86 -21.65
CA GLY A 170 16.46 -22.90 -22.73
C GLY A 170 16.31 -21.43 -22.30
N GLY A 171 16.46 -21.12 -21.01
CA GLY A 171 16.51 -19.74 -20.49
C GLY A 171 15.49 -19.45 -19.39
N GLN A 172 15.36 -18.17 -19.07
CA GLN A 172 14.43 -17.70 -18.04
C GLN A 172 12.99 -17.69 -18.56
N ARG A 173 12.06 -18.24 -17.79
CA ARG A 173 10.62 -18.08 -17.97
C ARG A 173 10.05 -17.11 -16.92
N TYR A 174 9.01 -16.36 -17.30
CA TYR A 174 8.39 -15.33 -16.46
C TYR A 174 9.37 -14.21 -16.08
N GLY A 175 9.08 -13.46 -15.04
CA GLY A 175 9.96 -12.36 -14.56
C GLY A 175 9.83 -11.04 -15.31
N ALA A 176 9.04 -10.95 -16.40
CA ALA A 176 8.90 -9.73 -17.21
C ALA A 176 8.41 -8.51 -16.40
N THR A 177 7.58 -8.73 -15.38
CA THR A 177 7.11 -7.65 -14.51
C THR A 177 8.22 -7.16 -13.59
N ARG A 178 9.07 -8.04 -13.09
CA ARG A 178 10.24 -7.68 -12.31
C ARG A 178 11.25 -6.90 -13.15
N GLU A 179 11.56 -7.38 -14.36
CA GLU A 179 12.45 -6.68 -15.29
C GLU A 179 11.93 -5.27 -15.63
N LEU A 180 10.60 -5.13 -15.80
CA LEU A 180 9.98 -3.82 -15.99
C LEU A 180 10.14 -2.94 -14.74
N ALA A 181 9.88 -3.49 -13.55
CA ALA A 181 10.03 -2.76 -12.28
C ALA A 181 11.46 -2.27 -12.08
N GLU A 182 12.45 -3.15 -12.31
CA GLU A 182 13.88 -2.80 -12.22
C GLU A 182 14.26 -1.71 -13.23
N ARG A 183 13.81 -1.81 -14.48
CA ARG A 183 14.06 -0.80 -15.53
C ARG A 183 13.45 0.55 -15.20
N LEU A 184 12.30 0.58 -14.52
CA LEU A 184 11.60 1.80 -14.12
C LEU A 184 11.99 2.27 -12.70
N ALA A 185 13.03 1.66 -12.11
CA ALA A 185 13.49 1.94 -10.74
C ALA A 185 12.38 1.82 -9.67
N ALA A 186 11.39 0.97 -9.90
CA ALA A 186 10.38 0.65 -8.90
C ALA A 186 10.98 -0.26 -7.83
N GLU A 187 10.55 -0.05 -6.60
CA GLU A 187 10.99 -0.83 -5.45
C GLU A 187 10.17 -2.12 -5.35
N THR A 188 10.78 -3.19 -4.85
CA THR A 188 10.08 -4.46 -4.58
C THR A 188 10.36 -4.89 -3.15
N ILE A 189 9.30 -5.16 -2.40
CA ILE A 189 9.39 -5.69 -1.05
C ILE A 189 8.52 -6.95 -0.91
N PHE A 190 8.89 -7.81 0.03
CA PHE A 190 8.06 -8.93 0.47
C PHE A 190 7.51 -8.63 1.86
N LEU A 191 6.18 -8.60 1.99
CA LEU A 191 5.53 -8.50 3.30
C LEU A 191 5.15 -9.90 3.79
N PRO A 192 5.44 -10.23 5.05
CA PRO A 192 5.03 -11.51 5.62
C PRO A 192 3.51 -11.67 5.60
N GLY A 193 3.03 -12.91 5.60
CA GLY A 193 1.60 -13.22 5.73
C GLY A 193 1.21 -13.47 7.19
N LEU A 194 0.04 -13.00 7.59
CA LEU A 194 -0.60 -13.46 8.82
C LEU A 194 -1.44 -14.70 8.52
N ALA A 195 -1.39 -15.71 9.42
CA ALA A 195 -2.15 -16.95 9.21
C ALA A 195 -3.64 -16.65 8.92
N PRO A 196 -4.23 -17.24 7.86
CA PRO A 196 -5.60 -16.90 7.42
C PRO A 196 -6.66 -17.04 8.52
N ARG A 197 -6.52 -18.07 9.35
CA ARG A 197 -7.43 -18.29 10.49
C ARG A 197 -7.35 -17.15 11.51
N LEU A 198 -6.16 -16.65 11.79
CA LEU A 198 -5.98 -15.57 12.76
C LEU A 198 -6.51 -14.25 12.20
N LEU A 199 -6.27 -14.00 10.91
CA LEU A 199 -6.83 -12.83 10.23
C LEU A 199 -8.37 -12.86 10.24
N ALA A 200 -8.96 -14.01 9.95
CA ALA A 200 -10.42 -14.18 10.02
C ALA A 200 -10.99 -13.96 11.44
N GLN A 201 -10.25 -14.35 12.50
CA GLN A 201 -10.65 -14.05 13.88
C GLN A 201 -10.58 -12.55 14.18
N ILE A 202 -9.53 -11.86 13.74
CA ILE A 202 -9.38 -10.40 13.88
C ILE A 202 -10.53 -9.67 13.20
N ASP A 203 -10.86 -10.06 11.96
CA ASP A 203 -11.99 -9.48 11.22
C ASP A 203 -13.35 -9.77 11.89
N ALA A 204 -13.58 -10.99 12.36
CA ALA A 204 -14.82 -11.38 13.06
C ALA A 204 -15.00 -10.62 14.38
N GLU A 205 -13.92 -10.36 15.11
CA GLU A 205 -13.92 -9.59 16.36
C GLU A 205 -13.86 -8.07 16.11
N GLN A 206 -13.81 -7.64 14.85
CA GLN A 206 -13.69 -6.24 14.44
C GLN A 206 -12.52 -5.50 15.12
N LEU A 207 -11.40 -6.19 15.30
CA LEU A 207 -10.22 -5.62 15.95
C LEU A 207 -9.35 -4.88 14.95
N ARG A 208 -8.82 -3.73 15.38
CA ARG A 208 -7.66 -3.15 14.70
C ARG A 208 -6.44 -4.05 14.91
N LEU A 209 -5.54 -4.06 13.93
CA LEU A 209 -4.34 -4.91 13.99
C LEU A 209 -3.45 -4.55 15.18
N ILE A 210 -3.37 -3.26 15.52
CA ILE A 210 -2.61 -2.81 16.68
C ILE A 210 -3.23 -3.27 18.00
N ASP A 211 -4.56 -3.25 18.12
CA ASP A 211 -5.29 -3.72 19.31
C ASP A 211 -5.21 -5.24 19.44
N ALA A 212 -5.24 -5.95 18.30
CA ALA A 212 -5.06 -7.40 18.26
C ALA A 212 -3.67 -7.85 18.73
N ALA A 213 -2.66 -6.98 18.68
CA ALA A 213 -1.32 -7.24 19.21
C ALA A 213 -1.16 -6.94 20.71
N GLY A 214 -2.14 -6.25 21.34
CA GLY A 214 -2.12 -5.78 22.72
C GLY A 214 -3.02 -6.60 23.66
N ASP A 215 -3.40 -5.99 24.77
CA ASP A 215 -4.21 -6.61 25.82
C ASP A 215 -5.61 -7.02 25.33
N VAL A 216 -6.23 -6.23 24.43
CA VAL A 216 -7.50 -6.57 23.78
C VAL A 216 -7.35 -7.87 22.99
N GLY A 217 -6.26 -7.98 22.21
CA GLY A 217 -5.95 -9.21 21.47
C GLY A 217 -5.71 -10.41 22.37
N ILE A 218 -5.06 -10.23 23.53
CA ILE A 218 -4.89 -11.31 24.51
C ILE A 218 -6.25 -11.82 24.99
N ALA A 219 -7.18 -10.92 25.26
CA ALA A 219 -8.53 -11.29 25.73
C ALA A 219 -9.37 -11.97 24.63
N ARG A 220 -9.24 -11.58 23.37
CA ARG A 220 -10.06 -12.05 22.25
C ARG A 220 -9.43 -13.21 21.45
N LEU A 221 -8.13 -13.17 21.24
CA LEU A 221 -7.38 -14.14 20.41
C LEU A 221 -6.53 -15.09 21.25
N GLY A 222 -6.42 -14.86 22.56
CA GLY A 222 -5.51 -15.54 23.44
C GLY A 222 -4.06 -15.05 23.31
N ARG A 223 -3.21 -15.36 24.30
CA ARG A 223 -1.80 -14.90 24.36
C ARG A 223 -1.00 -15.24 23.11
N LEU A 224 -1.18 -16.46 22.58
CA LEU A 224 -0.45 -16.90 21.40
C LEU A 224 -0.91 -16.14 20.12
N GLY A 225 -2.23 -15.90 19.99
CA GLY A 225 -2.79 -15.13 18.90
C GLY A 225 -2.22 -13.70 18.88
N ALA A 226 -2.34 -13.00 20.01
CA ALA A 226 -1.80 -11.63 20.16
C ALA A 226 -0.29 -11.57 19.91
N ALA A 227 0.49 -12.52 20.42
CA ALA A 227 1.93 -12.58 20.18
C ALA A 227 2.27 -12.74 18.69
N ARG A 228 1.52 -13.57 17.95
CA ARG A 228 1.70 -13.76 16.51
C ARG A 228 1.38 -12.47 15.73
N VAL A 229 0.33 -11.75 16.11
CA VAL A 229 0.01 -10.44 15.50
C VAL A 229 1.14 -9.45 15.77
N LYS A 230 1.64 -9.37 17.01
CA LYS A 230 2.77 -8.49 17.36
C LYS A 230 4.02 -8.79 16.54
N MET A 231 4.36 -10.06 16.38
CA MET A 231 5.49 -10.48 15.54
C MET A 231 5.28 -10.13 14.07
N TYR A 232 4.07 -10.31 13.57
CA TYR A 232 3.69 -9.94 12.21
C TYR A 232 3.85 -8.43 11.96
N LEU A 233 3.35 -7.57 12.86
CA LEU A 233 3.50 -6.12 12.74
C LEU A 233 4.97 -5.71 12.76
N ALA A 234 5.78 -6.27 13.66
CA ALA A 234 7.22 -6.00 13.72
C ALA A 234 7.94 -6.42 12.43
N ALA A 235 7.63 -7.60 11.89
CA ALA A 235 8.21 -8.08 10.64
C ALA A 235 7.76 -7.23 9.44
N THR A 236 6.53 -6.70 9.44
CA THR A 236 6.02 -5.78 8.43
C THR A 236 6.80 -4.46 8.44
N VAL A 237 7.02 -3.85 9.61
CA VAL A 237 7.83 -2.64 9.76
C VAL A 237 9.24 -2.87 9.20
N GLU A 238 9.87 -3.99 9.58
CA GLU A 238 11.23 -4.32 9.11
C GLU A 238 11.29 -4.50 7.59
N ALA A 239 10.30 -5.19 7.01
CA ALA A 239 10.22 -5.40 5.56
C ALA A 239 10.07 -4.08 4.77
N CYS A 240 9.39 -3.09 5.34
CA CYS A 240 9.19 -1.79 4.70
C CYS A 240 10.36 -0.81 4.89
N ARG A 241 11.24 -1.02 5.89
CA ARG A 241 12.24 -0.05 6.34
C ARG A 241 13.18 0.46 5.24
N ALA A 242 13.52 -0.37 4.28
CA ALA A 242 14.44 -0.03 3.20
C ALA A 242 13.74 0.52 1.94
N SER A 243 12.43 0.75 2.01
CA SER A 243 11.62 1.21 0.88
C SER A 243 11.00 2.59 1.13
N SER A 244 10.47 3.20 0.08
CA SER A 244 9.70 4.44 0.19
C SER A 244 8.42 4.27 1.02
N LEU A 245 7.92 3.03 1.16
CA LEU A 245 6.79 2.67 2.04
C LEU A 245 7.23 2.56 3.51
N ASP A 246 8.38 3.03 3.91
CA ASP A 246 8.84 2.91 5.30
C ASP A 246 7.73 3.24 6.32
N LEU A 247 7.32 2.23 7.08
CA LEU A 247 6.30 2.33 8.12
C LEU A 247 6.90 2.60 9.51
N SER A 248 8.24 2.66 9.62
CA SER A 248 8.94 2.96 10.87
C SER A 248 9.06 4.45 11.17
N GLY A 249 8.67 5.32 10.23
CA GLY A 249 8.84 6.77 10.34
C GLY A 249 10.30 7.25 10.31
N ALA A 250 11.26 6.35 10.10
CA ALA A 250 12.66 6.70 9.93
C ALA A 250 12.88 7.41 8.57
N ILE A 251 13.86 8.29 8.51
CA ILE A 251 14.25 8.93 7.24
C ILE A 251 14.94 7.86 6.39
N PRO A 252 14.48 7.58 5.14
CA PRO A 252 15.26 6.74 4.25
C PRO A 252 16.65 7.37 4.09
N HIS A 253 17.69 6.62 4.41
CA HIS A 253 19.04 7.04 4.07
C HIS A 253 19.10 7.22 2.56
N GLN A 254 19.27 8.47 2.09
CA GLN A 254 19.62 8.74 0.70
C GLN A 254 20.83 7.85 0.38
N LYS A 255 20.65 6.85 -0.48
CA LYS A 255 21.78 6.17 -1.10
C LYS A 255 22.54 7.26 -1.83
N ALA A 256 23.72 7.60 -1.32
CA ALA A 256 24.63 8.48 -2.02
C ALA A 256 24.81 7.90 -3.42
N ALA A 257 24.44 8.70 -4.44
CA ALA A 257 24.75 8.39 -5.82
C ALA A 257 26.28 8.34 -5.94
N SER A 258 26.80 7.13 -6.11
CA SER A 258 28.21 6.86 -6.44
C SER A 258 28.34 6.70 -7.95
#